data_b8b6e20cc75f8a833e266a5b2cc9476b
#
_entry.id   b8b6e20cc75f8a833e266a5b2cc9476b
#
_cell.length_a   1.000
_cell.length_b   1.000
_cell.length_c   1.000
_cell.angle_alpha   90.00
_cell.angle_beta   90.00
_cell.angle_gamma   90.00
#
_symmetry.space_group_name_H-M   'P 1'
#
loop_
_entity.id
_entity.type
_entity.pdbx_description
1 polymer ?
#
loop_
_entity_poly.entity_id
_entity_poly.type
_entity_poly.pdbx_seq_one_letter_code
_entity_poly.pdbx_strand_id
1 'polypeptide(L)'
;MRLALNQLDMAIAALRAVQQLKGPADGVLRNFFRENNKLGVNDRTFIADTVFGVLRHFFSLKYITGTTIPRPLILAYLAKFRGINLRELEPFVTEAEIKQLVKTKEVKLDSLPSTIRSEFPEWLVEKIQTKMPDTNILTLGLSFQKQASLDLRVNTLMANRNDVLTRLSKDGIDASATSYSPIGIRLVRKSTIQSHEMFITGNIEIQDEGSQLLGYLLQPKRGEIVVDFCAGAGGKALMMGALMGSKGRIYAFDVSEKRLNRLKPRLKRSGLSNLFPRWISNENDVKVKRLAGKVDRVIVDAPVSYTHLRAHETREDLVCRVL
;
A
#
# COMPACT_ATOMS: atom_id res chain seq x y z
N MET A 1 0.76 9.74 -24.13
CA MET A 1 1.04 10.97 -23.32
C MET A 1 2.45 11.39 -23.69
N ARG A 2 2.67 12.58 -24.26
CA ARG A 2 4.03 13.04 -24.58
C ARG A 2 4.76 13.36 -23.28
N LEU A 3 5.96 12.82 -23.10
CA LEU A 3 6.85 13.12 -21.98
C LEU A 3 7.27 14.60 -22.07
N ALA A 4 7.29 15.31 -20.94
CA ALA A 4 7.83 16.66 -20.84
C ALA A 4 9.16 16.64 -20.08
N LEU A 5 10.11 17.50 -20.46
CA LEU A 5 11.43 17.60 -19.80
C LEU A 5 11.29 17.82 -18.29
N ASN A 6 10.40 18.72 -17.89
CA ASN A 6 10.14 18.99 -16.48
C ASN A 6 9.66 17.74 -15.72
N GLN A 7 8.86 16.86 -16.33
CA GLN A 7 8.41 15.62 -15.70
C GLN A 7 9.56 14.66 -15.43
N LEU A 8 10.50 14.55 -16.38
CA LEU A 8 11.68 13.70 -16.23
C LEU A 8 12.60 14.23 -15.12
N ASP A 9 12.93 15.51 -15.13
CA ASP A 9 13.80 16.12 -14.13
C ASP A 9 13.21 16.05 -12.73
N MET A 10 11.90 16.30 -12.61
CA MET A 10 11.19 16.18 -11.34
C MET A 10 11.11 14.73 -10.85
N ALA A 11 10.96 13.74 -11.74
CA ALA A 11 11.01 12.33 -11.35
C ALA A 11 12.42 11.93 -10.85
N ILE A 12 13.47 12.43 -11.49
CA ILE A 12 14.87 12.23 -11.06
C ILE A 12 15.11 12.84 -9.67
N ALA A 13 14.65 14.08 -9.45
CA ALA A 13 14.76 14.74 -8.16
C ALA A 13 13.97 14.02 -7.07
N ALA A 14 12.75 13.57 -7.38
CA ALA A 14 11.91 12.82 -6.47
C ALA A 14 12.53 11.46 -6.09
N LEU A 15 13.08 10.71 -7.07
CA LEU A 15 13.78 9.44 -6.78
C LEU A 15 15.02 9.66 -5.92
N ARG A 16 15.79 10.73 -6.19
CA ARG A 16 16.96 11.12 -5.38
C ARG A 16 16.55 11.40 -3.92
N ALA A 17 15.44 12.09 -3.71
CA ALA A 17 14.91 12.36 -2.37
C ALA A 17 14.51 11.07 -1.64
N VAL A 18 13.86 10.13 -2.35
CA VAL A 18 13.47 8.82 -1.78
C VAL A 18 14.69 7.97 -1.45
N GLN A 19 15.72 7.97 -2.28
CA GLN A 19 16.97 7.23 -2.04
C GLN A 19 17.76 7.71 -0.82
N GLN A 20 17.48 8.90 -0.28
CA GLN A 20 18.06 9.37 0.99
C GLN A 20 17.52 8.62 2.22
N LEU A 21 16.50 7.75 2.05
CA LEU A 21 15.91 6.91 3.09
C LEU A 21 15.50 7.65 4.37
N LYS A 22 15.09 8.93 4.25
CA LYS A 22 14.65 9.76 5.40
C LYS A 22 13.25 9.37 5.92
N GLY A 23 12.65 8.34 5.35
CA GLY A 23 11.33 7.83 5.72
C GLY A 23 10.70 7.00 4.60
N PRO A 24 9.46 6.52 4.79
CA PRO A 24 8.72 5.79 3.77
C PRO A 24 8.56 6.61 2.47
N ALA A 25 8.71 5.96 1.32
CA ALA A 25 8.69 6.62 0.01
C ALA A 25 7.44 7.46 -0.25
N ASP A 26 6.26 7.02 0.21
CA ASP A 26 5.01 7.77 0.10
C ASP A 26 5.03 9.06 0.92
N GLY A 27 5.63 9.03 2.10
CA GLY A 27 5.82 10.19 2.96
C GLY A 27 6.78 11.21 2.35
N VAL A 28 7.91 10.72 1.82
CA VAL A 28 8.91 11.56 1.12
C VAL A 28 8.29 12.21 -0.11
N LEU A 29 7.58 11.44 -0.95
CA LEU A 29 6.92 11.98 -2.14
C LEU A 29 5.82 13.00 -1.80
N ARG A 30 5.07 12.78 -0.72
CA ARG A 30 4.06 13.75 -0.26
C ARG A 30 4.69 15.09 0.12
N ASN A 31 5.82 15.07 0.82
CA ASN A 31 6.58 16.27 1.16
C ASN A 31 7.15 16.93 -0.10
N PHE A 32 7.75 16.13 -0.99
CA PHE A 32 8.26 16.60 -2.27
C PHE A 32 7.18 17.34 -3.09
N PHE A 33 5.97 16.79 -3.20
CA PHE A 33 4.87 17.44 -3.91
C PHE A 33 4.33 18.69 -3.20
N ARG A 34 4.46 18.78 -1.90
CA ARG A 34 4.10 19.98 -1.13
C ARG A 34 5.09 21.12 -1.37
N GLU A 35 6.39 20.79 -1.46
CA GLU A 35 7.45 21.74 -1.78
C GLU A 35 7.40 22.18 -3.25
N ASN A 36 6.93 21.31 -4.14
CA ASN A 36 6.77 21.55 -5.57
C ASN A 36 5.28 21.74 -5.94
N ASN A 37 4.63 22.72 -5.33
CA ASN A 37 3.17 22.92 -5.41
C ASN A 37 2.66 23.32 -6.81
N LYS A 38 3.52 23.79 -7.71
CA LYS A 38 3.19 24.14 -9.11
C LYS A 38 2.97 22.90 -10.01
N LEU A 39 3.33 21.71 -9.56
CA LEU A 39 3.09 20.46 -10.31
C LEU A 39 1.60 20.16 -10.39
N GLY A 40 1.10 20.00 -11.61
CA GLY A 40 -0.27 19.56 -11.87
C GLY A 40 -0.55 18.13 -11.45
N VAL A 41 -1.81 17.73 -11.45
CA VAL A 41 -2.23 16.37 -11.07
C VAL A 41 -1.58 15.31 -11.96
N ASN A 42 -1.52 15.54 -13.26
CA ASN A 42 -0.92 14.62 -14.23
C ASN A 42 0.59 14.46 -14.00
N ASP A 43 1.29 15.55 -13.68
CA ASP A 43 2.73 15.50 -13.39
C ASP A 43 3.01 14.75 -12.11
N ARG A 44 2.23 15.00 -11.05
CA ARG A 44 2.36 14.27 -9.78
C ARG A 44 2.10 12.79 -9.97
N THR A 45 1.11 12.42 -10.76
CA THR A 45 0.79 11.01 -11.08
C THR A 45 1.95 10.37 -11.84
N PHE A 46 2.46 11.03 -12.90
CA PHE A 46 3.59 10.53 -13.68
C PHE A 46 4.83 10.31 -12.80
N ILE A 47 5.19 11.31 -11.98
CA ILE A 47 6.36 11.28 -11.10
C ILE A 47 6.20 10.14 -10.07
N ALA A 48 5.06 10.05 -9.40
CA ALA A 48 4.80 9.01 -8.41
C ALA A 48 4.86 7.60 -9.03
N ASP A 49 4.17 7.39 -10.15
CA ASP A 49 4.17 6.10 -10.86
C ASP A 49 5.57 5.70 -11.33
N THR A 50 6.38 6.68 -11.78
CA THR A 50 7.74 6.44 -12.22
C THR A 50 8.64 6.08 -11.04
N VAL A 51 8.60 6.83 -9.95
CA VAL A 51 9.40 6.55 -8.74
C VAL A 51 9.03 5.20 -8.14
N PHE A 52 7.75 4.92 -7.91
CA PHE A 52 7.31 3.62 -7.40
C PHE A 52 7.59 2.47 -8.38
N GLY A 53 7.57 2.75 -9.68
CA GLY A 53 7.95 1.78 -10.68
C GLY A 53 9.43 1.41 -10.60
N VAL A 54 10.31 2.40 -10.49
CA VAL A 54 11.75 2.16 -10.28
C VAL A 54 12.01 1.41 -8.97
N LEU A 55 11.32 1.75 -7.89
CA LEU A 55 11.47 1.03 -6.61
C LEU A 55 11.04 -0.43 -6.70
N ARG A 56 9.97 -0.74 -7.43
CA ARG A 56 9.49 -2.11 -7.63
C ARG A 56 10.40 -2.97 -8.50
N HIS A 57 11.19 -2.36 -9.37
CA HIS A 57 12.10 -3.04 -10.29
C HIS A 57 13.56 -2.64 -10.04
N PHE A 58 13.87 -2.32 -8.78
CA PHE A 58 15.15 -1.71 -8.43
C PHE A 58 16.33 -2.65 -8.69
N PHE A 59 16.23 -3.92 -8.31
CA PHE A 59 17.32 -4.86 -8.46
C PHE A 59 17.55 -5.23 -9.94
N SER A 60 16.48 -5.44 -10.71
CA SER A 60 16.58 -5.64 -12.16
C SER A 60 17.17 -4.42 -12.86
N LEU A 61 16.70 -3.21 -12.53
CA LEU A 61 17.22 -1.98 -13.11
C LEU A 61 18.69 -1.75 -12.75
N LYS A 62 19.06 -1.94 -11.47
CA LYS A 62 20.44 -1.86 -11.03
C LYS A 62 21.33 -2.85 -11.77
N TYR A 63 20.88 -4.09 -11.95
CA TYR A 63 21.62 -5.12 -12.70
C TYR A 63 21.83 -4.72 -14.17
N ILE A 64 20.78 -4.25 -14.84
CA ILE A 64 20.83 -3.88 -16.26
C ILE A 64 21.67 -2.62 -16.51
N THR A 65 21.56 -1.63 -15.62
CA THR A 65 22.25 -0.33 -15.79
C THR A 65 23.63 -0.28 -15.16
N GLY A 66 23.95 -1.21 -14.27
CA GLY A 66 25.19 -1.23 -13.51
C GLY A 66 25.31 -0.10 -12.48
N THR A 67 24.23 0.64 -12.18
CA THR A 67 24.28 1.82 -11.31
C THR A 67 23.04 1.97 -10.43
N THR A 68 23.17 2.78 -9.37
CA THR A 68 22.05 3.20 -8.52
C THR A 68 21.68 4.68 -8.73
N ILE A 69 22.32 5.36 -9.69
CA ILE A 69 22.06 6.78 -9.98
C ILE A 69 20.62 6.95 -10.51
N PRO A 70 19.84 7.93 -10.02
CA PRO A 70 18.43 8.10 -10.38
C PRO A 70 18.16 8.19 -11.88
N ARG A 71 18.94 8.98 -12.62
CA ARG A 71 18.68 9.28 -14.04
C ARG A 71 18.75 8.00 -14.92
N PRO A 72 19.83 7.21 -14.92
CA PRO A 72 19.88 5.95 -15.66
C PRO A 72 18.79 4.96 -15.26
N LEU A 73 18.47 4.85 -13.96
CA LEU A 73 17.39 3.98 -13.48
C LEU A 73 16.02 4.38 -14.04
N ILE A 74 15.70 5.68 -14.03
CA ILE A 74 14.43 6.18 -14.54
C ILE A 74 14.34 5.98 -16.06
N LEU A 75 15.39 6.33 -16.80
CA LEU A 75 15.41 6.16 -18.25
C LEU A 75 15.24 4.68 -18.63
N ALA A 76 15.95 3.78 -17.96
CA ALA A 76 15.82 2.34 -18.15
C ALA A 76 14.41 1.84 -17.81
N TYR A 77 13.81 2.32 -16.72
CA TYR A 77 12.45 1.99 -16.34
C TYR A 77 11.42 2.44 -17.39
N LEU A 78 11.53 3.68 -17.85
CA LEU A 78 10.63 4.24 -18.87
C LEU A 78 10.72 3.46 -20.19
N ALA A 79 11.94 3.12 -20.62
CA ALA A 79 12.17 2.40 -21.86
C ALA A 79 11.78 0.91 -21.78
N LYS A 80 12.10 0.22 -20.66
CA LYS A 80 11.97 -1.23 -20.53
C LYS A 80 10.64 -1.68 -19.94
N PHE A 81 10.20 -1.04 -18.85
CA PHE A 81 9.01 -1.46 -18.11
C PHE A 81 7.75 -0.66 -18.49
N ARG A 82 7.88 0.64 -18.78
CA ARG A 82 6.76 1.42 -19.32
C ARG A 82 6.59 1.36 -20.82
N GLY A 83 7.56 0.79 -21.53
CA GLY A 83 7.49 0.61 -22.97
C GLY A 83 7.55 1.90 -23.79
N ILE A 84 8.05 3.01 -23.21
CA ILE A 84 8.18 4.27 -23.95
C ILE A 84 9.16 4.07 -25.12
N ASN A 85 8.77 4.58 -26.29
CA ASN A 85 9.60 4.48 -27.48
C ASN A 85 10.86 5.32 -27.32
N LEU A 86 12.02 4.81 -27.80
CA LEU A 86 13.28 5.55 -27.73
C LEU A 86 13.20 6.90 -28.46
N ARG A 87 12.46 6.99 -29.57
CA ARG A 87 12.21 8.25 -30.28
C ARG A 87 11.50 9.30 -29.42
N GLU A 88 10.65 8.87 -28.47
CA GLU A 88 9.99 9.79 -27.54
C GLU A 88 10.94 10.27 -26.43
N LEU A 89 11.97 9.48 -26.10
CA LEU A 89 13.02 9.84 -25.14
C LEU A 89 14.15 10.67 -25.75
N GLU A 90 14.38 10.55 -27.07
CA GLU A 90 15.49 11.18 -27.79
C GLU A 90 15.67 12.68 -27.49
N PRO A 91 14.60 13.52 -27.41
CA PRO A 91 14.74 14.92 -27.07
C PRO A 91 15.29 15.22 -25.68
N PHE A 92 15.32 14.23 -24.80
CA PHE A 92 15.63 14.39 -23.37
C PHE A 92 16.92 13.70 -22.94
N VAL A 93 17.62 13.03 -23.85
CA VAL A 93 18.77 12.17 -23.57
C VAL A 93 19.93 12.45 -24.51
N THR A 94 21.15 12.15 -24.06
CA THR A 94 22.36 12.24 -24.90
C THR A 94 22.50 11.01 -25.81
N GLU A 95 23.34 11.10 -26.83
CA GLU A 95 23.65 9.96 -27.72
C GLU A 95 24.20 8.75 -26.94
N ALA A 96 25.02 9.01 -25.92
CA ALA A 96 25.56 7.95 -25.06
C ALA A 96 24.43 7.24 -24.28
N GLU A 97 23.48 8.00 -23.76
CA GLU A 97 22.30 7.44 -23.07
C GLU A 97 21.41 6.65 -24.02
N ILE A 98 21.22 7.12 -25.28
CA ILE A 98 20.47 6.36 -26.29
C ILE A 98 21.12 5.00 -26.55
N LYS A 99 22.44 4.98 -26.76
CA LYS A 99 23.18 3.71 -26.97
C LYS A 99 22.99 2.76 -25.80
N GLN A 100 22.99 3.29 -24.57
CA GLN A 100 22.73 2.49 -23.37
C GLN A 100 21.27 2.00 -23.28
N LEU A 101 20.32 2.80 -23.66
CA LEU A 101 18.89 2.45 -23.67
C LEU A 101 18.56 1.38 -24.71
N VAL A 102 19.23 1.39 -25.87
CA VAL A 102 19.14 0.32 -26.89
C VAL A 102 19.56 -1.01 -26.25
N LYS A 103 20.76 -1.06 -25.66
CA LYS A 103 21.23 -2.25 -24.93
C LYS A 103 20.26 -2.70 -23.83
N THR A 104 19.74 -1.73 -23.05
CA THR A 104 18.74 -1.99 -22.00
C THR A 104 17.48 -2.67 -22.54
N LYS A 105 17.00 -2.24 -23.72
CA LYS A 105 15.81 -2.84 -24.34
C LYS A 105 16.06 -4.27 -24.84
N GLU A 106 17.25 -4.56 -25.33
CA GLU A 106 17.65 -5.89 -25.84
C GLU A 106 17.73 -6.94 -24.73
N VAL A 107 18.05 -6.55 -23.48
CA VAL A 107 18.11 -7.48 -22.35
C VAL A 107 16.76 -8.17 -22.18
N LYS A 108 16.69 -9.48 -22.28
CA LYS A 108 15.48 -10.26 -21.96
C LYS A 108 15.35 -10.39 -20.44
N LEU A 109 14.25 -9.93 -19.88
CA LEU A 109 14.03 -10.00 -18.42
C LEU A 109 14.08 -11.44 -17.91
N ASP A 110 13.62 -12.40 -18.73
CA ASP A 110 13.64 -13.82 -18.35
C ASP A 110 15.04 -14.43 -18.33
N SER A 111 16.03 -13.79 -18.94
CA SER A 111 17.44 -14.20 -18.86
C SER A 111 18.16 -13.70 -17.61
N LEU A 112 17.55 -12.81 -16.83
CA LEU A 112 18.13 -12.36 -15.57
C LEU A 112 18.08 -13.48 -14.51
N PRO A 113 19.06 -13.54 -13.59
CA PRO A 113 19.02 -14.47 -12.46
C PRO A 113 17.69 -14.40 -11.71
N SER A 114 17.16 -15.54 -11.27
CA SER A 114 15.89 -15.60 -10.53
C SER A 114 15.89 -14.77 -9.25
N THR A 115 17.03 -14.69 -8.58
CA THR A 115 17.25 -13.85 -7.40
C THR A 115 17.07 -12.36 -7.70
N ILE A 116 17.55 -11.89 -8.86
CA ILE A 116 17.38 -10.50 -9.33
C ILE A 116 15.92 -10.26 -9.73
N ARG A 117 15.31 -11.21 -10.49
CA ARG A 117 13.93 -11.10 -10.95
C ARG A 117 12.92 -11.09 -9.82
N SER A 118 13.24 -11.69 -8.66
CA SER A 118 12.38 -11.68 -7.50
C SER A 118 12.22 -10.28 -6.88
N GLU A 119 13.11 -9.34 -7.19
CA GLU A 119 13.20 -7.99 -6.61
C GLU A 119 13.32 -8.01 -5.07
N PHE A 120 13.81 -9.12 -4.52
CA PHE A 120 14.13 -9.22 -3.09
C PHE A 120 15.61 -8.93 -2.84
N PRO A 121 15.96 -8.27 -1.72
CA PRO A 121 17.34 -8.15 -1.30
C PRO A 121 17.94 -9.52 -0.99
N GLU A 122 19.24 -9.69 -1.22
CA GLU A 122 19.94 -10.96 -1.11
C GLU A 122 19.74 -11.65 0.24
N TRP A 123 19.85 -10.89 1.35
CA TRP A 123 19.64 -11.43 2.70
C TRP A 123 18.23 -12.02 2.89
N LEU A 124 17.21 -11.47 2.21
CA LEU A 124 15.85 -11.99 2.29
C LEU A 124 15.71 -13.28 1.47
N VAL A 125 16.31 -13.30 0.26
CA VAL A 125 16.35 -14.51 -0.57
C VAL A 125 16.98 -15.66 0.20
N GLU A 126 18.17 -15.46 0.79
CA GLU A 126 18.86 -16.48 1.61
C GLU A 126 17.99 -17.02 2.74
N LYS A 127 17.26 -16.14 3.45
CA LYS A 127 16.35 -16.57 4.52
C LYS A 127 15.15 -17.36 4.02
N ILE A 128 14.56 -16.92 2.92
CA ILE A 128 13.37 -17.60 2.37
C ILE A 128 13.77 -18.96 1.77
N GLN A 129 14.95 -19.06 1.14
CA GLN A 129 15.47 -20.32 0.57
C GLN A 129 15.55 -21.46 1.58
N THR A 130 15.72 -21.17 2.85
CA THR A 130 15.68 -22.18 3.91
C THR A 130 14.30 -22.83 4.09
N LYS A 131 13.24 -22.22 3.55
CA LYS A 131 11.83 -22.62 3.78
C LYS A 131 11.06 -22.95 2.51
N MET A 132 11.51 -22.47 1.35
CA MET A 132 10.84 -22.71 0.08
C MET A 132 11.81 -22.77 -1.11
N PRO A 133 11.45 -23.52 -2.19
CA PRO A 133 12.24 -23.60 -3.43
C PRO A 133 12.35 -22.24 -4.15
N ASP A 134 13.42 -22.05 -4.91
CA ASP A 134 13.70 -20.83 -5.69
C ASP A 134 12.58 -20.45 -6.67
N THR A 135 11.92 -21.44 -7.28
CA THR A 135 10.76 -21.21 -8.15
C THR A 135 9.61 -20.50 -7.43
N ASN A 136 9.39 -20.84 -6.17
CA ASN A 136 8.36 -20.21 -5.34
C ASN A 136 8.78 -18.80 -4.91
N ILE A 137 10.07 -18.58 -4.65
CA ILE A 137 10.62 -17.25 -4.33
C ILE A 137 10.43 -16.31 -5.52
N LEU A 138 10.74 -16.77 -6.74
CA LEU A 138 10.51 -15.98 -7.94
C LEU A 138 9.03 -15.66 -8.12
N THR A 139 8.14 -16.65 -7.97
CA THR A 139 6.68 -16.47 -8.08
C THR A 139 6.18 -15.45 -7.05
N LEU A 140 6.65 -15.55 -5.81
CA LEU A 140 6.35 -14.60 -4.75
C LEU A 140 6.84 -13.20 -5.11
N GLY A 141 8.09 -13.05 -5.52
CA GLY A 141 8.67 -11.77 -5.93
C GLY A 141 7.89 -11.11 -7.08
N LEU A 142 7.57 -11.88 -8.14
CA LEU A 142 6.76 -11.38 -9.25
C LEU A 142 5.35 -10.96 -8.81
N SER A 143 4.78 -11.58 -7.78
CA SER A 143 3.49 -11.17 -7.22
C SER A 143 3.55 -9.80 -6.54
N PHE A 144 4.66 -9.50 -5.85
CA PHE A 144 4.89 -8.19 -5.21
C PHE A 144 5.17 -7.06 -6.20
N GLN A 145 5.65 -7.38 -7.42
CA GLN A 145 5.86 -6.38 -8.47
C GLN A 145 4.56 -5.90 -9.11
N LYS A 146 3.47 -6.64 -8.95
CA LYS A 146 2.16 -6.23 -9.45
C LYS A 146 1.68 -4.99 -8.72
N GLN A 147 1.02 -4.10 -9.45
CA GLN A 147 0.39 -2.94 -8.83
C GLN A 147 -0.73 -3.42 -7.89
N ALA A 148 -0.75 -2.91 -6.65
CA ALA A 148 -1.81 -3.23 -5.72
C ALA A 148 -3.18 -2.85 -6.29
N SER A 149 -4.14 -3.77 -6.16
CA SER A 149 -5.54 -3.53 -6.50
C SER A 149 -6.13 -2.47 -5.55
N LEU A 150 -7.21 -1.85 -5.97
CA LEU A 150 -8.02 -1.01 -5.08
C LEU A 150 -9.23 -1.80 -4.66
N ASP A 151 -9.22 -2.28 -3.42
CA ASP A 151 -10.29 -3.05 -2.86
C ASP A 151 -11.18 -2.20 -1.95
N LEU A 152 -12.46 -2.46 -2.01
CA LEU A 152 -13.50 -1.84 -1.21
C LEU A 152 -14.13 -2.90 -0.31
N ARG A 153 -14.51 -2.49 0.88
CA ARG A 153 -15.34 -3.28 1.78
C ARG A 153 -16.73 -2.67 1.87
N VAL A 154 -17.74 -3.49 1.68
CA VAL A 154 -19.13 -3.10 1.90
C VAL A 154 -19.44 -3.00 3.39
N ASN A 155 -20.13 -1.95 3.80
CA ASN A 155 -20.67 -1.81 5.14
C ASN A 155 -22.00 -2.56 5.23
N THR A 156 -21.97 -3.73 5.84
CA THR A 156 -23.13 -4.64 5.91
C THR A 156 -24.30 -4.14 6.77
N LEU A 157 -24.13 -3.02 7.49
CA LEU A 157 -25.25 -2.35 8.16
C LEU A 157 -26.10 -1.54 7.20
N MET A 158 -25.52 -1.09 6.08
CA MET A 158 -26.13 -0.10 5.19
C MET A 158 -26.42 -0.63 3.79
N ALA A 159 -25.68 -1.64 3.34
CA ALA A 159 -25.80 -2.17 1.99
C ALA A 159 -25.37 -3.65 1.92
N ASN A 160 -25.78 -4.33 0.85
CA ASN A 160 -25.22 -5.62 0.48
C ASN A 160 -24.29 -5.49 -0.75
N ARG A 161 -23.42 -6.48 -0.97
CA ARG A 161 -22.40 -6.43 -2.01
C ARG A 161 -22.98 -6.32 -3.42
N ASN A 162 -24.08 -7.02 -3.70
CA ASN A 162 -24.68 -7.04 -5.04
C ASN A 162 -25.29 -5.70 -5.40
N ASP A 163 -25.94 -5.02 -4.45
CA ASP A 163 -26.51 -3.69 -4.68
C ASP A 163 -25.40 -2.67 -4.94
N VAL A 164 -24.28 -2.77 -4.19
CA VAL A 164 -23.10 -1.92 -4.39
C VAL A 164 -22.50 -2.15 -5.78
N LEU A 165 -22.30 -3.40 -6.20
CA LEU A 165 -21.78 -3.72 -7.54
C LEU A 165 -22.68 -3.18 -8.64
N THR A 166 -24.02 -3.36 -8.49
CA THR A 166 -25.00 -2.83 -9.44
C THR A 166 -24.94 -1.31 -9.53
N ARG A 167 -24.79 -0.62 -8.40
CA ARG A 167 -24.69 0.85 -8.37
C ARG A 167 -23.37 1.31 -9.01
N LEU A 168 -22.23 0.72 -8.67
CA LEU A 168 -20.94 1.07 -9.27
C LEU A 168 -20.97 0.89 -10.80
N SER A 169 -21.57 -0.21 -11.28
CA SER A 169 -21.72 -0.46 -12.73
C SER A 169 -22.57 0.62 -13.41
N LYS A 170 -23.70 1.03 -12.80
CA LYS A 170 -24.54 2.12 -13.32
C LYS A 170 -23.80 3.45 -13.39
N ASP A 171 -22.88 3.68 -12.46
CA ASP A 171 -22.07 4.90 -12.39
C ASP A 171 -20.79 4.80 -13.26
N GLY A 172 -20.67 3.74 -14.09
CA GLY A 172 -19.54 3.54 -15.03
C GLY A 172 -18.24 3.09 -14.37
N ILE A 173 -18.31 2.55 -13.16
CA ILE A 173 -17.14 2.04 -12.42
C ILE A 173 -17.10 0.52 -12.55
N ASP A 174 -16.11 0.01 -13.29
CA ASP A 174 -15.86 -1.42 -13.44
C ASP A 174 -15.35 -2.03 -12.15
N ALA A 175 -16.12 -2.94 -11.59
CA ALA A 175 -15.83 -3.60 -10.33
C ALA A 175 -16.28 -5.06 -10.32
N SER A 176 -15.62 -5.90 -9.54
CA SER A 176 -15.99 -7.30 -9.35
C SER A 176 -15.95 -7.69 -7.88
N ALA A 177 -16.64 -8.76 -7.52
CA ALA A 177 -16.47 -9.36 -6.19
C ALA A 177 -15.04 -9.84 -5.99
N THR A 178 -14.48 -9.65 -4.80
CA THR A 178 -13.20 -10.27 -4.43
C THR A 178 -13.36 -11.77 -4.19
N SER A 179 -12.25 -12.53 -4.30
CA SER A 179 -12.29 -14.00 -4.29
C SER A 179 -12.55 -14.61 -2.91
N TYR A 180 -12.10 -13.95 -1.85
CA TYR A 180 -12.10 -14.51 -0.50
C TYR A 180 -13.04 -13.78 0.46
N SER A 181 -13.15 -12.46 0.37
CA SER A 181 -14.03 -11.70 1.24
C SER A 181 -15.47 -11.68 0.70
N PRO A 182 -16.48 -12.10 1.48
CA PRO A 182 -17.88 -12.08 1.04
C PRO A 182 -18.45 -10.68 0.88
N ILE A 183 -17.78 -9.66 1.42
CA ILE A 183 -18.17 -8.24 1.36
C ILE A 183 -17.16 -7.39 0.59
N GLY A 184 -16.16 -8.03 0.01
CA GLY A 184 -15.09 -7.37 -0.74
C GLY A 184 -15.48 -7.10 -2.19
N ILE A 185 -15.07 -5.96 -2.69
CA ILE A 185 -15.21 -5.54 -4.09
C ILE A 185 -13.85 -5.04 -4.57
N ARG A 186 -13.43 -5.48 -5.75
CA ARG A 186 -12.20 -5.04 -6.42
C ARG A 186 -12.50 -4.15 -7.59
N LEU A 187 -11.90 -2.98 -7.64
CA LEU A 187 -12.00 -2.10 -8.81
C LEU A 187 -11.03 -2.57 -9.90
N VAL A 188 -11.50 -2.65 -11.13
CA VAL A 188 -10.68 -3.02 -12.31
C VAL A 188 -9.64 -1.93 -12.61
N ARG A 189 -10.04 -0.67 -12.44
CA ARG A 189 -9.17 0.50 -12.61
C ARG A 189 -9.17 1.36 -11.36
N LYS A 190 -8.04 1.98 -11.03
CA LYS A 190 -8.01 2.98 -9.95
C LYS A 190 -8.90 4.15 -10.32
N SER A 191 -9.91 4.41 -9.50
CA SER A 191 -10.82 5.55 -9.63
C SER A 191 -10.82 6.38 -8.36
N THR A 192 -11.30 7.62 -8.46
CA THR A 192 -11.41 8.54 -7.31
C THR A 192 -12.66 8.20 -6.48
N ILE A 193 -12.68 6.99 -5.92
CA ILE A 193 -13.83 6.46 -5.18
C ILE A 193 -14.18 7.30 -3.93
N GLN A 194 -13.24 8.10 -3.41
CA GLN A 194 -13.45 8.94 -2.24
C GLN A 194 -14.51 10.04 -2.47
N SER A 195 -14.71 10.47 -3.70
CA SER A 195 -15.76 11.45 -4.09
C SER A 195 -17.08 10.80 -4.44
N HIS A 196 -17.14 9.47 -4.51
CA HIS A 196 -18.34 8.74 -4.85
C HIS A 196 -19.37 8.76 -3.72
N GLU A 197 -20.66 8.90 -4.04
CA GLU A 197 -21.75 8.99 -3.07
C GLU A 197 -21.72 7.85 -2.03
N MET A 198 -21.56 6.61 -2.48
CA MET A 198 -21.53 5.44 -1.58
C MET A 198 -20.37 5.45 -0.60
N PHE A 199 -19.23 6.10 -0.91
CA PHE A 199 -18.15 6.28 0.01
C PHE A 199 -18.45 7.40 1.02
N ILE A 200 -19.01 8.51 0.54
CA ILE A 200 -19.36 9.67 1.37
C ILE A 200 -20.45 9.28 2.39
N THR A 201 -21.43 8.48 1.97
CA THR A 201 -22.54 8.01 2.82
C THR A 201 -22.18 6.82 3.70
N GLY A 202 -20.97 6.21 3.52
CA GLY A 202 -20.50 5.12 4.37
C GLY A 202 -20.98 3.72 4.01
N ASN A 203 -21.58 3.54 2.82
CA ASN A 203 -21.96 2.22 2.30
C ASN A 203 -20.73 1.36 1.96
N ILE A 204 -19.64 2.02 1.59
CA ILE A 204 -18.35 1.38 1.27
C ILE A 204 -17.18 2.07 1.97
N GLU A 205 -16.14 1.29 2.23
CA GLU A 205 -14.85 1.75 2.76
C GLU A 205 -13.70 1.19 1.92
N ILE A 206 -12.63 1.95 1.75
CA ILE A 206 -11.39 1.44 1.14
C ILE A 206 -10.70 0.55 2.16
N GLN A 207 -10.59 -0.72 1.83
CA GLN A 207 -9.87 -1.70 2.64
C GLN A 207 -9.46 -2.88 1.79
N ASP A 208 -8.17 -3.25 1.87
CA ASP A 208 -7.61 -4.43 1.21
C ASP A 208 -8.33 -5.72 1.62
N GLU A 209 -8.49 -6.67 0.68
CA GLU A 209 -9.18 -7.94 0.91
C GLU A 209 -8.56 -8.73 2.06
N GLY A 210 -7.22 -8.83 2.12
CA GLY A 210 -6.52 -9.53 3.20
C GLY A 210 -6.82 -8.92 4.58
N SER A 211 -6.90 -7.60 4.67
CA SER A 211 -7.31 -6.91 5.90
C SER A 211 -8.77 -7.18 6.29
N GLN A 212 -9.65 -7.42 5.30
CA GLN A 212 -11.03 -7.81 5.58
C GLN A 212 -11.10 -9.24 6.15
N LEU A 213 -10.28 -10.17 5.66
CA LEU A 213 -10.25 -11.56 6.15
C LEU A 213 -9.89 -11.64 7.64
N LEU A 214 -9.07 -10.75 8.15
CA LEU A 214 -8.74 -10.71 9.59
C LEU A 214 -9.98 -10.47 10.47
N GLY A 215 -10.94 -9.66 10.01
CA GLY A 215 -12.20 -9.47 10.71
C GLY A 215 -13.06 -10.74 10.75
N TYR A 216 -13.07 -11.50 9.65
CA TYR A 216 -13.74 -12.80 9.59
C TYR A 216 -13.02 -13.86 10.41
N LEU A 217 -11.70 -13.88 10.45
CA LEU A 217 -10.91 -14.80 11.27
C LEU A 217 -11.20 -14.59 12.76
N LEU A 218 -11.35 -13.34 13.19
CA LEU A 218 -11.70 -13.02 14.57
C LEU A 218 -13.12 -13.46 14.94
N GLN A 219 -14.07 -13.48 14.01
CA GLN A 219 -15.47 -13.87 14.19
C GLN A 219 -16.17 -13.18 15.38
N PRO A 220 -16.18 -11.83 15.45
CA PRO A 220 -16.80 -11.14 16.56
C PRO A 220 -18.32 -11.37 16.56
N LYS A 221 -18.90 -11.60 17.74
CA LYS A 221 -20.34 -11.88 17.91
C LYS A 221 -21.08 -10.66 18.50
N ARG A 222 -22.37 -10.57 18.21
CA ARG A 222 -23.23 -9.54 18.78
C ARG A 222 -23.23 -9.63 20.31
N GLY A 223 -23.05 -8.49 20.97
CA GLY A 223 -23.04 -8.39 22.44
C GLY A 223 -21.65 -8.53 23.07
N GLU A 224 -20.67 -9.06 22.37
CA GLU A 224 -19.29 -9.21 22.86
C GLU A 224 -18.59 -7.87 23.11
N ILE A 225 -17.57 -7.91 23.96
CA ILE A 225 -16.59 -6.85 24.16
C ILE A 225 -15.33 -7.21 23.38
N VAL A 226 -15.03 -6.41 22.34
CA VAL A 226 -13.89 -6.65 21.44
C VAL A 226 -12.88 -5.51 21.59
N VAL A 227 -11.60 -5.83 21.51
CA VAL A 227 -10.52 -4.83 21.50
C VAL A 227 -9.77 -4.90 20.16
N ASP A 228 -9.65 -3.76 19.48
CA ASP A 228 -8.67 -3.52 18.43
C ASP A 228 -7.50 -2.75 19.06
N PHE A 229 -6.39 -3.45 19.30
CA PHE A 229 -5.30 -2.91 20.13
C PHE A 229 -4.38 -1.95 19.37
N CYS A 230 -4.36 -2.03 18.03
CA CYS A 230 -3.58 -1.16 17.16
C CYS A 230 -4.48 -0.60 16.03
N ALA A 231 -5.57 0.06 16.41
CA ALA A 231 -6.68 0.37 15.51
C ALA A 231 -6.34 1.32 14.36
N GLY A 232 -5.32 2.16 14.52
CA GLY A 232 -4.94 3.11 13.49
C GLY A 232 -6.08 4.03 13.08
N ALA A 233 -6.44 4.03 11.79
CA ALA A 233 -7.59 4.75 11.26
C ALA A 233 -8.90 3.93 11.33
N GLY A 234 -8.91 2.80 12.04
CA GLY A 234 -10.10 2.04 12.40
C GLY A 234 -10.68 1.13 11.32
N GLY A 235 -9.91 0.76 10.30
CA GLY A 235 -10.44 -0.08 9.21
C GLY A 235 -11.03 -1.39 9.70
N LYS A 236 -10.29 -2.12 10.57
CA LYS A 236 -10.72 -3.39 11.16
C LYS A 236 -11.80 -3.19 12.22
N ALA A 237 -11.63 -2.19 13.10
CA ALA A 237 -12.63 -1.85 14.12
C ALA A 237 -14.00 -1.52 13.52
N LEU A 238 -14.06 -0.74 12.43
CA LEU A 238 -15.30 -0.43 11.70
C LEU A 238 -15.93 -1.69 11.10
N MET A 239 -15.11 -2.60 10.55
CA MET A 239 -15.60 -3.87 10.02
C MET A 239 -16.22 -4.73 11.11
N MET A 240 -15.50 -4.91 12.21
CA MET A 240 -15.98 -5.70 13.35
C MET A 240 -17.30 -5.13 13.91
N GLY A 241 -17.41 -3.81 13.99
CA GLY A 241 -18.65 -3.14 14.40
C GLY A 241 -19.83 -3.49 13.51
N ALA A 242 -19.63 -3.52 12.20
CA ALA A 242 -20.66 -3.91 11.24
C ALA A 242 -21.01 -5.40 11.36
N LEU A 243 -20.03 -6.31 11.49
CA LEU A 243 -20.25 -7.74 11.69
C LEU A 243 -21.03 -8.03 12.98
N MET A 244 -20.80 -7.24 14.04
CA MET A 244 -21.56 -7.34 15.29
C MET A 244 -22.97 -6.72 15.19
N GLY A 245 -23.36 -6.16 14.05
CA GLY A 245 -24.65 -5.49 13.87
C GLY A 245 -24.79 -4.26 14.75
N SER A 246 -23.70 -3.55 15.01
CA SER A 246 -23.64 -2.37 15.91
C SER A 246 -24.08 -2.67 17.36
N LYS A 247 -23.94 -3.93 17.81
CA LYS A 247 -24.27 -4.38 19.18
C LYS A 247 -23.00 -4.84 19.91
N GLY A 248 -23.00 -4.75 21.26
CA GLY A 248 -21.82 -4.99 22.07
C GLY A 248 -20.90 -3.76 22.17
N ARG A 249 -19.60 -3.94 22.35
CA ARG A 249 -18.65 -2.84 22.49
C ARG A 249 -17.33 -3.16 21.81
N ILE A 250 -16.80 -2.22 21.03
CA ILE A 250 -15.45 -2.30 20.47
C ILE A 250 -14.62 -1.15 20.99
N TYR A 251 -13.55 -1.47 21.68
CA TYR A 251 -12.55 -0.48 22.09
C TYR A 251 -11.43 -0.46 21.05
N ALA A 252 -11.31 0.66 20.33
CA ALA A 252 -10.28 0.89 19.33
C ALA A 252 -9.12 1.68 19.96
N PHE A 253 -8.07 0.99 20.37
CA PHE A 253 -6.88 1.58 20.98
C PHE A 253 -5.82 1.92 19.95
N ASP A 254 -5.12 3.02 20.12
CA ASP A 254 -3.88 3.35 19.41
C ASP A 254 -3.06 4.35 20.24
N VAL A 255 -1.74 4.24 20.14
CA VAL A 255 -0.80 5.19 20.76
C VAL A 255 -0.68 6.50 19.95
N SER A 256 -1.15 6.52 18.71
CA SER A 256 -1.16 7.69 17.85
C SER A 256 -2.52 8.37 17.81
N GLU A 257 -2.67 9.44 18.56
CA GLU A 257 -3.88 10.26 18.52
C GLU A 257 -4.20 10.77 17.11
N LYS A 258 -3.17 11.12 16.33
CA LYS A 258 -3.30 11.53 14.92
C LYS A 258 -3.97 10.45 14.05
N ARG A 259 -3.66 9.17 14.28
CA ARG A 259 -4.31 8.05 13.57
C ARG A 259 -5.75 7.87 14.01
N LEU A 260 -6.04 7.91 15.31
CA LEU A 260 -7.40 7.84 15.86
C LEU A 260 -8.29 9.00 15.41
N ASN A 261 -7.75 10.19 15.24
CA ASN A 261 -8.51 11.33 14.73
C ASN A 261 -9.00 11.10 13.28
N ARG A 262 -8.32 10.26 12.48
CA ARG A 262 -8.80 9.84 11.16
C ARG A 262 -9.95 8.83 11.22
N LEU A 263 -10.12 8.13 12.33
CA LEU A 263 -11.25 7.21 12.54
C LEU A 263 -12.56 7.98 12.75
N LYS A 264 -12.54 9.15 13.43
CA LYS A 264 -13.74 9.91 13.78
C LYS A 264 -14.69 10.18 12.61
N PRO A 265 -14.25 10.76 11.46
CA PRO A 265 -15.15 11.00 10.33
C PRO A 265 -15.65 9.69 9.69
N ARG A 266 -14.85 8.63 9.70
CA ARG A 266 -15.25 7.31 9.21
C ARG A 266 -16.32 6.68 10.10
N LEU A 267 -16.16 6.77 11.40
CA LEU A 267 -17.15 6.31 12.38
C LEU A 267 -18.48 7.05 12.19
N LYS A 268 -18.41 8.39 12.03
CA LYS A 268 -19.63 9.20 11.83
C LYS A 268 -20.46 8.73 10.63
N ARG A 269 -19.80 8.42 9.48
CA ARG A 269 -20.52 7.98 8.27
C ARG A 269 -20.89 6.50 8.30
N SER A 270 -20.29 5.68 9.17
CA SER A 270 -20.50 4.22 9.18
C SER A 270 -21.83 3.77 9.78
N GLY A 271 -22.54 4.65 10.49
CA GLY A 271 -23.77 4.30 11.21
C GLY A 271 -23.54 3.45 12.47
N LEU A 272 -22.30 3.24 12.90
CA LEU A 272 -21.96 2.44 14.09
C LEU A 272 -22.12 3.24 15.37
N SER A 273 -22.72 2.62 16.38
CA SER A 273 -22.85 3.16 17.75
C SER A 273 -22.02 2.39 18.80
N ASN A 274 -21.44 1.25 18.42
CA ASN A 274 -20.76 0.34 19.34
C ASN A 274 -19.22 0.46 19.34
N LEU A 275 -18.63 1.45 18.66
CA LEU A 275 -17.19 1.64 18.51
C LEU A 275 -16.70 2.84 19.31
N PHE A 276 -15.72 2.61 20.19
CA PHE A 276 -15.17 3.58 21.13
C PHE A 276 -13.67 3.78 20.90
N PRO A 277 -13.26 4.78 20.10
CA PRO A 277 -11.85 5.14 19.96
C PRO A 277 -11.27 5.65 21.28
N ARG A 278 -10.11 5.14 21.66
CA ARG A 278 -9.42 5.52 22.90
C ARG A 278 -7.92 5.60 22.67
N TRP A 279 -7.36 6.76 22.82
CA TRP A 279 -5.91 6.93 22.87
C TRP A 279 -5.36 6.28 24.15
N ILE A 280 -4.24 5.59 24.02
CA ILE A 280 -3.48 4.97 25.12
C ILE A 280 -2.02 5.42 25.04
N SER A 281 -1.37 5.56 26.18
CA SER A 281 0.05 5.93 26.24
C SER A 281 0.97 4.76 25.84
N ASN A 282 0.62 3.56 26.27
CA ASN A 282 1.30 2.29 25.98
C ASN A 282 0.37 1.12 26.37
N GLU A 283 0.85 -0.10 26.26
CA GLU A 283 0.12 -1.34 26.59
C GLU A 283 -0.25 -1.45 28.08
N ASN A 284 0.41 -0.71 28.97
CA ASN A 284 0.15 -0.70 30.41
C ASN A 284 -0.83 0.40 30.86
N ASP A 285 -1.41 1.13 29.91
CA ASP A 285 -2.38 2.21 30.22
C ASP A 285 -3.54 1.71 31.10
N VAL A 286 -3.99 2.55 32.02
CA VAL A 286 -5.12 2.25 32.95
C VAL A 286 -6.38 1.85 32.18
N LYS A 287 -6.62 2.42 31.00
CA LYS A 287 -7.78 2.08 30.16
C LYS A 287 -7.73 0.64 29.68
N VAL A 288 -6.53 0.11 29.38
CA VAL A 288 -6.32 -1.29 29.02
C VAL A 288 -6.52 -2.19 30.24
N LYS A 289 -5.87 -1.85 31.37
CA LYS A 289 -5.96 -2.64 32.62
C LYS A 289 -7.41 -2.77 33.13
N ARG A 290 -8.26 -1.77 32.96
CA ARG A 290 -9.68 -1.82 33.31
C ARG A 290 -10.50 -2.86 32.54
N LEU A 291 -9.99 -3.34 31.41
CA LEU A 291 -10.63 -4.34 30.56
C LEU A 291 -10.12 -5.76 30.84
N ALA A 292 -9.11 -5.92 31.71
CA ALA A 292 -8.57 -7.23 32.05
C ALA A 292 -9.68 -8.19 32.53
N GLY A 293 -9.75 -9.39 31.99
CA GLY A 293 -10.75 -10.41 32.30
C GLY A 293 -12.18 -10.12 31.79
N LYS A 294 -12.39 -9.04 31.00
CA LYS A 294 -13.72 -8.62 30.52
C LYS A 294 -13.88 -8.67 29.01
N VAL A 295 -12.80 -8.95 28.28
CA VAL A 295 -12.76 -8.91 26.82
C VAL A 295 -12.97 -10.30 26.26
N ASP A 296 -13.89 -10.42 25.32
CA ASP A 296 -14.16 -11.70 24.65
C ASP A 296 -13.16 -11.97 23.51
N ARG A 297 -12.76 -10.90 22.79
CA ARG A 297 -11.84 -11.01 21.66
C ARG A 297 -10.88 -9.83 21.56
N VAL A 298 -9.65 -10.11 21.13
CA VAL A 298 -8.63 -9.09 20.88
C VAL A 298 -8.04 -9.29 19.49
N ILE A 299 -7.94 -8.22 18.71
CA ILE A 299 -7.13 -8.17 17.50
C ILE A 299 -5.91 -7.28 17.75
N VAL A 300 -4.72 -7.79 17.39
CA VAL A 300 -3.47 -7.05 17.45
C VAL A 300 -2.85 -7.05 16.06
N ASP A 301 -3.12 -6.01 15.30
CA ASP A 301 -2.48 -5.73 14.02
C ASP A 301 -1.40 -4.67 14.26
N ALA A 302 -0.28 -5.13 14.84
CA ALA A 302 0.80 -4.24 15.25
C ALA A 302 1.43 -3.53 14.04
N PRO A 303 1.67 -2.21 14.13
CA PRO A 303 2.34 -1.50 13.05
C PRO A 303 3.77 -2.03 12.89
N VAL A 304 4.16 -2.34 11.66
CA VAL A 304 5.58 -2.55 11.33
C VAL A 304 6.29 -1.21 11.42
N SER A 305 7.36 -1.12 12.20
CA SER A 305 8.09 0.14 12.38
C SER A 305 9.01 0.42 11.19
N TYR A 306 8.45 0.79 10.05
CA TYR A 306 9.23 1.31 8.91
C TYR A 306 10.03 2.57 9.26
N THR A 307 9.65 3.27 10.34
CA THR A 307 10.28 4.52 10.78
C THR A 307 11.67 4.35 11.38
N HIS A 308 12.09 3.12 11.66
CA HIS A 308 13.39 2.82 12.26
C HIS A 308 14.36 2.06 11.34
N LEU A 309 13.96 1.77 10.10
CA LEU A 309 14.88 1.26 9.09
C LEU A 309 15.78 2.42 8.64
N ARG A 310 16.86 2.63 9.37
CA ARG A 310 17.95 3.55 8.98
C ARG A 310 18.88 2.81 8.03
N ALA A 311 19.55 3.55 7.14
CA ALA A 311 20.51 3.01 6.18
C ALA A 311 21.69 2.26 6.82
N HIS A 312 21.81 2.31 8.15
CA HIS A 312 22.88 1.69 8.94
C HIS A 312 22.39 0.55 9.86
N GLU A 313 21.12 0.13 9.76
CA GLU A 313 20.66 -1.02 10.55
C GLU A 313 21.23 -2.31 9.99
N THR A 314 21.77 -3.14 10.89
CA THR A 314 22.32 -4.44 10.52
C THR A 314 21.20 -5.41 10.14
N ARG A 315 21.58 -6.51 9.47
CA ARG A 315 20.66 -7.59 9.10
C ARG A 315 19.92 -8.17 10.32
N GLU A 316 20.60 -8.28 11.46
CA GLU A 316 20.06 -8.77 12.72
C GLU A 316 19.02 -7.82 13.30
N ASP A 317 19.25 -6.52 13.27
CA ASP A 317 18.30 -5.49 13.73
C ASP A 317 16.98 -5.54 12.96
N LEU A 318 17.04 -5.77 11.64
CA LEU A 318 15.86 -5.90 10.78
C LEU A 318 15.04 -7.15 11.14
N VAL A 319 15.68 -8.25 11.47
CA VAL A 319 15.01 -9.53 11.78
C VAL A 319 14.38 -9.53 13.16
N CYS A 320 15.05 -8.98 14.18
CA CYS A 320 14.50 -8.91 15.53
C CYS A 320 13.29 -7.99 15.66
N ARG A 321 13.04 -7.10 14.68
CA ARG A 321 11.89 -6.19 14.68
C ARG A 321 10.68 -6.69 13.87
N VAL A 322 10.82 -7.80 13.16
CA VAL A 322 9.75 -8.44 12.38
C VAL A 322 9.15 -9.65 13.11
N LEU A 323 9.81 -10.12 14.18
CA LEU A 323 9.32 -11.14 15.09
C LEU A 323 8.78 -10.51 16.37
#